data_d7ae50a803e18c3e0ac135b024ec8fd1
#
_entry.id   d7ae50a803e18c3e0ac135b024ec8fd1
#
_cell.length_a   1.000
_cell.length_b   1.000
_cell.length_c   1.000
_cell.angle_alpha   90.00
_cell.angle_beta   90.00
_cell.angle_gamma   90.00
#
_symmetry.space_group_name_H-M   'P 1'
#
loop_
_entity.id
_entity.type
_entity.pdbx_description
1 polymer ?
#
loop_
_entity_poly.entity_id
_entity_poly.type
_entity_poly.pdbx_seq_one_letter_code
_entity_poly.pdbx_strand_id
1 'polypeptide(L)'
;KEGDYFIIDYGAVHSYQECKNFTLINCLFLPEAIDDVLEGCHSLEEMLRICMIRYYRKAFEQEKTANRIFHDKDGRVFKLLSVLQLEFSRKEFGWKEIFRSRLKEILILMMRSTISEHMGLDYKKIGNEDEMISDLIRYLHKNGNERAVLTHYCQTHHYSLSYVSRRFRQETGMTALQYLHKIRIDQSCALLVGNRLSIAEIAQAVGYEDAKYFSEIFKRMLGMTPGAYRRMATKQLTFA
;
A
#
# COMPACT_ATOMS: atom_id res chain seq x y z
N LYS A 1 17.68 17.40 -10.59
CA LYS A 1 18.14 18.71 -10.09
C LYS A 1 18.28 18.63 -8.59
N GLU A 2 18.98 19.57 -7.97
CA GLU A 2 19.01 19.68 -6.51
C GLU A 2 17.58 19.85 -5.97
N GLY A 3 17.24 19.08 -4.93
CA GLY A 3 15.90 19.05 -4.36
C GLY A 3 14.91 18.13 -5.10
N ASP A 4 15.32 17.46 -6.15
CA ASP A 4 14.47 16.45 -6.78
C ASP A 4 14.47 15.17 -5.95
N TYR A 5 13.27 14.58 -5.77
CA TYR A 5 13.10 13.28 -5.11
C TYR A 5 12.06 12.43 -5.84
N PHE A 6 12.14 11.13 -5.68
CA PHE A 6 11.25 10.18 -6.32
C PHE A 6 11.19 8.88 -5.51
N ILE A 7 10.16 8.09 -5.75
CA ILE A 7 10.00 6.77 -5.17
C ILE A 7 10.01 5.75 -6.31
N ILE A 8 10.78 4.69 -6.11
CA ILE A 8 10.93 3.60 -7.06
C ILE A 8 10.30 2.37 -6.44
N ASP A 9 9.39 1.73 -7.18
CA ASP A 9 8.77 0.48 -6.76
C ASP A 9 9.78 -0.67 -6.77
N TYR A 10 9.54 -1.66 -5.92
CA TYR A 10 10.34 -2.86 -5.85
C TYR A 10 10.42 -3.54 -7.23
N GLY A 11 11.64 -3.88 -7.64
CA GLY A 11 11.90 -4.52 -8.94
C GLY A 11 11.88 -3.59 -10.15
N ALA A 12 11.59 -2.30 -9.98
CA ALA A 12 11.66 -1.34 -11.08
C ALA A 12 13.13 -1.02 -11.43
N VAL A 13 13.47 -1.20 -12.69
CA VAL A 13 14.81 -0.87 -13.23
C VAL A 13 14.93 0.63 -13.41
N HIS A 14 16.00 1.20 -12.87
CA HIS A 14 16.30 2.63 -13.00
C HIS A 14 17.79 2.84 -13.25
N SER A 15 18.15 3.95 -13.87
CA SER A 15 19.52 4.35 -14.11
C SER A 15 19.67 5.86 -14.02
N TYR A 16 20.88 6.30 -13.68
CA TYR A 16 21.25 7.71 -13.67
C TYR A 16 22.21 7.96 -14.82
N GLN A 17 21.92 8.98 -15.64
CA GLN A 17 22.76 9.37 -16.77
C GLN A 17 23.40 10.72 -16.49
N GLU A 18 24.62 10.91 -16.99
CA GLU A 18 25.37 12.18 -16.93
C GLU A 18 25.52 12.79 -15.53
N CYS A 19 25.81 11.96 -14.53
CA CYS A 19 25.97 12.40 -13.14
C CYS A 19 27.33 13.08 -12.92
N LYS A 20 27.38 14.41 -12.99
CA LYS A 20 28.50 15.20 -12.51
C LYS A 20 28.12 15.88 -11.20
N ASN A 21 28.98 15.76 -10.16
CA ASN A 21 28.75 16.32 -8.84
C ASN A 21 27.38 15.94 -8.23
N PHE A 22 27.04 14.66 -8.33
CA PHE A 22 25.75 14.11 -7.92
C PHE A 22 25.86 13.55 -6.50
N THR A 23 25.00 14.04 -5.59
CA THR A 23 24.83 13.49 -4.26
C THR A 23 23.40 12.96 -4.14
N LEU A 24 23.26 11.71 -3.68
CA LEU A 24 21.97 11.04 -3.54
C LEU A 24 21.82 10.50 -2.10
N ILE A 25 20.68 10.76 -1.48
CA ILE A 25 20.26 10.05 -0.29
C ILE A 25 19.30 8.94 -0.75
N ASN A 26 19.73 7.69 -0.60
CA ASN A 26 18.91 6.53 -0.92
C ASN A 26 18.32 5.95 0.37
N CYS A 27 16.99 5.88 0.46
CA CYS A 27 16.27 5.32 1.58
C CYS A 27 15.50 4.07 1.11
N LEU A 28 16.03 2.89 1.45
CA LEU A 28 15.38 1.61 1.16
C LEU A 28 14.57 1.18 2.37
N PHE A 29 13.30 0.88 2.16
CA PHE A 29 12.41 0.41 3.23
C PHE A 29 11.38 -0.57 2.67
N LEU A 30 10.92 -1.46 3.54
CA LEU A 30 9.76 -2.29 3.27
C LEU A 30 8.48 -1.52 3.68
N PRO A 31 7.35 -1.72 3.02
CA PRO A 31 6.10 -1.02 3.33
C PRO A 31 5.67 -1.12 4.79
N GLU A 32 5.86 -2.25 5.43
CA GLU A 32 5.59 -2.47 6.86
C GLU A 32 6.46 -1.61 7.80
N ALA A 33 7.58 -1.06 7.30
CA ALA A 33 8.36 -0.08 8.07
C ALA A 33 7.59 1.23 8.29
N ILE A 34 6.58 1.52 7.47
CA ILE A 34 5.71 2.68 7.62
C ILE A 34 4.53 2.36 8.52
N ASP A 35 3.90 1.21 8.30
CA ASP A 35 2.75 0.73 9.08
C ASP A 35 2.62 -0.79 8.90
N ASP A 36 2.35 -1.50 10.00
CA ASP A 36 2.19 -2.96 9.97
C ASP A 36 1.02 -3.40 9.05
N VAL A 37 0.05 -2.50 8.86
CA VAL A 37 -1.06 -2.67 7.90
C VAL A 37 -0.58 -2.80 6.44
N LEU A 38 0.64 -2.38 6.15
CA LEU A 38 1.24 -2.43 4.82
C LEU A 38 2.08 -3.68 4.57
N GLU A 39 2.09 -4.62 5.50
CA GLU A 39 2.73 -5.92 5.30
C GLU A 39 2.17 -6.59 4.04
N GLY A 40 3.06 -7.01 3.14
CA GLY A 40 2.69 -7.61 1.87
C GLY A 40 2.34 -6.64 0.73
N CYS A 41 2.45 -5.33 0.92
CA CYS A 41 2.38 -4.37 -0.19
C CYS A 41 3.62 -4.47 -1.08
N HIS A 42 3.41 -4.44 -2.40
CA HIS A 42 4.50 -4.59 -3.38
C HIS A 42 4.72 -3.35 -4.25
N SER A 43 3.88 -2.31 -4.12
CA SER A 43 4.01 -1.07 -4.88
C SER A 43 3.67 0.17 -4.07
N LEU A 44 4.21 1.31 -4.49
CA LEU A 44 3.84 2.62 -3.95
C LEU A 44 2.34 2.88 -4.09
N GLU A 45 1.76 2.52 -5.24
CA GLU A 45 0.34 2.69 -5.50
C GLU A 45 -0.52 1.95 -4.47
N GLU A 46 -0.16 0.71 -4.17
CA GLU A 46 -0.84 -0.11 -3.19
C GLU A 46 -0.72 0.47 -1.78
N MET A 47 0.47 0.89 -1.41
CA MET A 47 0.79 1.53 -0.13
C MET A 47 -0.01 2.83 0.07
N LEU A 48 -0.05 3.70 -0.95
CA LEU A 48 -0.82 4.94 -0.93
C LEU A 48 -2.32 4.66 -0.88
N ARG A 49 -2.79 3.64 -1.58
CA ARG A 49 -4.19 3.21 -1.56
C ARG A 49 -4.64 2.78 -0.17
N ILE A 50 -3.81 2.08 0.58
CA ILE A 50 -4.12 1.64 1.94
C ILE A 50 -4.03 2.80 2.93
N CYS A 51 -2.93 3.56 2.91
CA CYS A 51 -2.72 4.64 3.86
C CYS A 51 -3.65 5.84 3.62
N MET A 52 -4.07 6.06 2.37
CA MET A 52 -4.71 7.31 1.97
C MET A 52 -5.79 7.12 0.91
N ILE A 53 -6.58 6.08 1.06
CA ILE A 53 -7.58 5.61 0.08
C ILE A 53 -8.50 6.72 -0.46
N ARG A 54 -8.88 7.70 0.36
CA ARG A 54 -9.72 8.84 -0.03
C ARG A 54 -9.01 9.81 -0.97
N TYR A 55 -7.75 10.10 -0.65
CA TYR A 55 -6.94 11.03 -1.44
C TYR A 55 -6.50 10.37 -2.74
N TYR A 56 -6.20 9.08 -2.69
CA TYR A 56 -5.78 8.30 -3.83
C TYR A 56 -6.80 8.35 -4.97
N ARG A 57 -8.08 8.11 -4.68
CA ARG A 57 -9.12 8.11 -5.72
C ARG A 57 -9.23 9.44 -6.45
N LYS A 58 -9.17 10.57 -5.73
CA LYS A 58 -9.30 11.90 -6.34
C LYS A 58 -8.02 12.38 -7.04
N ALA A 59 -6.86 11.96 -6.56
CA ALA A 59 -5.58 12.46 -7.04
C ALA A 59 -4.93 11.54 -8.10
N PHE A 60 -5.23 10.24 -8.09
CA PHE A 60 -4.41 9.25 -8.79
C PHE A 60 -5.18 8.30 -9.72
N GLU A 61 -6.50 8.40 -9.83
CA GLU A 61 -7.27 7.56 -10.77
C GLU A 61 -6.85 7.74 -12.23
N GLN A 62 -6.17 8.84 -12.56
CA GLN A 62 -5.78 9.19 -13.92
C GLN A 62 -4.28 9.18 -14.17
N GLU A 63 -3.42 9.05 -13.16
CA GLU A 63 -1.96 9.13 -13.33
C GLU A 63 -1.20 8.08 -12.51
N LYS A 64 -0.21 7.43 -13.15
CA LYS A 64 0.77 6.58 -12.48
C LYS A 64 1.71 7.45 -11.65
N THR A 65 1.68 7.32 -10.34
CA THR A 65 2.59 8.02 -9.41
C THR A 65 3.96 7.37 -9.30
N ALA A 66 4.06 6.08 -9.61
CA ALA A 66 5.34 5.39 -9.67
C ALA A 66 6.25 6.03 -10.74
N ASN A 67 7.51 6.23 -10.39
CA ASN A 67 8.55 6.82 -11.26
C ASN A 67 8.36 8.31 -11.60
N ARG A 68 7.57 9.03 -10.82
CA ARG A 68 7.44 10.47 -10.95
C ARG A 68 8.52 11.19 -10.16
N ILE A 69 9.07 12.27 -10.74
CA ILE A 69 10.02 13.17 -10.07
C ILE A 69 9.24 14.30 -9.42
N PHE A 70 9.46 14.51 -8.14
CA PHE A 70 8.93 15.61 -7.33
C PHE A 70 10.05 16.59 -7.00
N HIS A 71 9.71 17.84 -6.78
CA HIS A 71 10.68 18.86 -6.39
C HIS A 71 10.38 19.40 -4.99
N ASP A 72 11.38 19.31 -4.11
CA ASP A 72 11.30 19.78 -2.70
C ASP A 72 11.59 21.27 -2.62
N LYS A 73 10.55 22.09 -2.91
CA LYS A 73 10.68 23.58 -2.97
C LYS A 73 11.16 24.20 -1.67
N ASP A 74 10.76 23.64 -0.55
CA ASP A 74 10.98 24.20 0.79
C ASP A 74 12.08 23.46 1.57
N GLY A 75 12.72 22.47 0.98
CA GLY A 75 13.73 21.64 1.63
C GLY A 75 13.19 20.77 2.76
N ARG A 76 11.88 20.54 2.82
CA ARG A 76 11.24 19.76 3.89
C ARG A 76 11.53 18.27 3.77
N VAL A 77 11.45 17.72 2.56
CA VAL A 77 11.73 16.30 2.31
C VAL A 77 13.20 16.01 2.57
N PHE A 78 14.10 16.89 2.14
CA PHE A 78 15.53 16.77 2.42
C PHE A 78 15.82 16.73 3.93
N LYS A 79 15.20 17.63 4.72
CA LYS A 79 15.34 17.64 6.18
C LYS A 79 14.84 16.34 6.81
N LEU A 80 13.70 15.83 6.35
CA LEU A 80 13.14 14.57 6.85
C LEU A 80 14.05 13.39 6.51
N LEU A 81 14.59 13.31 5.30
CA LEU A 81 15.56 12.29 4.91
C LEU A 81 16.85 12.37 5.73
N SER A 82 17.33 13.58 6.03
CA SER A 82 18.50 13.77 6.88
C SER A 82 18.26 13.28 8.32
N VAL A 83 17.06 13.51 8.86
CA VAL A 83 16.68 12.96 10.17
C VAL A 83 16.61 11.43 10.10
N LEU A 84 16.02 10.84 9.06
CA LEU A 84 15.98 9.40 8.88
C LEU A 84 17.39 8.78 8.86
N GLN A 85 18.33 9.41 8.14
CA GLN A 85 19.72 8.97 8.07
C GLN A 85 20.38 9.00 9.45
N LEU A 86 20.15 10.06 10.24
CA LEU A 86 20.68 10.22 11.58
C LEU A 86 20.11 9.15 12.53
N GLU A 87 18.80 8.98 12.54
CA GLU A 87 18.12 7.97 13.37
C GLU A 87 18.58 6.55 13.02
N PHE A 88 18.71 6.25 11.74
CA PHE A 88 19.19 4.93 11.29
C PHE A 88 20.66 4.68 11.69
N SER A 89 21.49 5.72 11.71
CA SER A 89 22.90 5.59 12.11
C SER A 89 23.09 5.41 13.63
N ARG A 90 22.26 6.10 14.43
CA ARG A 90 22.35 6.09 15.90
C ARG A 90 21.59 4.93 16.55
N LYS A 91 20.43 4.60 16.00
CA LYS A 91 19.52 3.53 16.51
C LYS A 91 19.21 3.67 18.00
N GLU A 92 19.02 4.91 18.46
CA GLU A 92 18.65 5.21 19.83
C GLU A 92 17.25 4.64 20.17
N PHE A 93 16.89 4.62 21.44
CA PHE A 93 15.58 4.12 21.86
C PHE A 93 14.45 4.84 21.11
N GLY A 94 13.52 4.08 20.52
CA GLY A 94 12.39 4.63 19.77
C GLY A 94 12.69 5.07 18.33
N TRP A 95 13.91 4.87 17.80
CA TRP A 95 14.29 5.28 16.44
C TRP A 95 13.34 4.75 15.35
N LYS A 96 12.79 3.53 15.50
CA LYS A 96 11.87 2.94 14.55
C LYS A 96 10.57 3.74 14.44
N GLU A 97 10.06 4.25 15.55
CA GLU A 97 8.83 5.06 15.57
C GLU A 97 9.07 6.45 14.95
N ILE A 98 10.22 7.05 15.19
CA ILE A 98 10.63 8.28 14.52
C ILE A 98 10.76 8.04 13.02
N PHE A 99 11.44 6.95 12.62
CA PHE A 99 11.61 6.56 11.24
C PHE A 99 10.26 6.38 10.54
N ARG A 100 9.35 5.60 11.14
CA ARG A 100 7.98 5.37 10.68
C ARG A 100 7.20 6.67 10.48
N SER A 101 7.25 7.56 11.46
CA SER A 101 6.58 8.86 11.41
C SER A 101 7.12 9.76 10.29
N ARG A 102 8.43 9.80 10.09
CA ARG A 102 9.05 10.63 9.04
C ARG A 102 8.78 10.09 7.64
N LEU A 103 8.78 8.79 7.44
CA LEU A 103 8.37 8.19 6.16
C LEU A 103 6.92 8.54 5.84
N LYS A 104 6.00 8.43 6.80
CA LYS A 104 4.59 8.85 6.62
C LYS A 104 4.50 10.32 6.22
N GLU A 105 5.27 11.20 6.86
CA GLU A 105 5.27 12.63 6.53
C GLU A 105 5.77 12.88 5.10
N ILE A 106 6.83 12.20 4.65
CA ILE A 106 7.34 12.30 3.28
C ILE A 106 6.26 11.89 2.26
N LEU A 107 5.57 10.77 2.49
CA LEU A 107 4.48 10.33 1.62
C LEU A 107 3.33 11.34 1.55
N ILE A 108 2.97 11.94 2.69
CA ILE A 108 1.94 12.99 2.74
C ILE A 108 2.37 14.22 1.94
N LEU A 109 3.62 14.65 2.06
CA LEU A 109 4.15 15.79 1.31
C LEU A 109 4.13 15.53 -0.20
N MET A 110 4.54 14.35 -0.61
CA MET A 110 4.48 13.91 -2.01
C MET A 110 3.05 13.96 -2.55
N MET A 111 2.09 13.43 -1.81
CA MET A 111 0.68 13.48 -2.21
C MET A 111 0.13 14.91 -2.30
N ARG A 112 0.49 15.78 -1.34
CA ARG A 112 0.08 17.20 -1.38
C ARG A 112 0.63 17.90 -2.62
N SER A 113 1.89 17.62 -3.00
CA SER A 113 2.49 18.14 -4.23
C SER A 113 1.70 17.70 -5.47
N THR A 114 1.38 16.40 -5.57
CA THR A 114 0.60 15.85 -6.68
C THR A 114 -0.79 16.49 -6.77
N ILE A 115 -1.50 16.63 -5.66
CA ILE A 115 -2.85 17.22 -5.62
C ILE A 115 -2.80 18.69 -6.02
N SER A 116 -1.84 19.45 -5.51
CA SER A 116 -1.68 20.87 -5.80
C SER A 116 -1.36 21.14 -7.27
N GLU A 117 -0.50 20.33 -7.87
CA GLU A 117 -0.03 20.53 -9.25
C GLU A 117 -1.07 20.17 -10.31
N HIS A 118 -1.92 19.16 -10.05
CA HIS A 118 -2.77 18.57 -11.10
C HIS A 118 -4.26 18.90 -10.97
N MET A 119 -4.73 19.24 -9.78
CA MET A 119 -6.16 19.34 -9.56
C MET A 119 -6.65 20.75 -9.24
N GLY A 120 -5.76 21.70 -8.96
CA GLY A 120 -6.18 23.04 -8.48
C GLY A 120 -7.11 22.95 -7.27
N LEU A 121 -7.23 21.77 -6.65
CA LEU A 121 -8.16 21.50 -5.56
C LEU A 121 -7.57 22.02 -4.25
N ASP A 122 -8.37 22.84 -3.58
CA ASP A 122 -8.11 23.22 -2.20
C ASP A 122 -8.25 21.96 -1.32
N TYR A 123 -7.11 21.38 -0.88
CA TYR A 123 -7.10 20.24 0.03
C TYR A 123 -7.83 20.50 1.35
N LYS A 124 -8.11 21.76 1.71
CA LYS A 124 -8.98 22.12 2.84
C LYS A 124 -10.41 21.63 2.65
N LYS A 125 -10.85 21.44 1.41
CA LYS A 125 -12.17 20.85 1.09
C LYS A 125 -12.19 19.33 1.06
N ILE A 126 -11.02 18.67 1.16
CA ILE A 126 -10.90 17.20 1.16
C ILE A 126 -11.05 16.64 2.59
N GLY A 127 -11.00 17.49 3.61
CA GLY A 127 -10.96 17.10 5.02
C GLY A 127 -12.33 16.98 5.68
N ASN A 128 -12.91 15.82 5.68
CA ASN A 128 -13.57 15.18 6.82
C ASN A 128 -13.37 13.70 6.62
N GLU A 129 -12.45 13.13 7.38
CA GLU A 129 -12.26 11.68 7.36
C GLU A 129 -13.57 11.02 7.79
N ASP A 130 -14.07 10.13 6.96
CA ASP A 130 -15.12 9.21 7.40
C ASP A 130 -14.42 8.18 8.29
N GLU A 131 -14.44 8.47 9.60
CA GLU A 131 -13.78 7.65 10.63
C GLU A 131 -14.20 6.18 10.48
N MET A 132 -15.45 5.93 10.10
CA MET A 132 -15.96 4.58 9.88
C MET A 132 -15.23 3.88 8.73
N ILE A 133 -14.94 4.56 7.62
CA ILE A 133 -14.24 3.95 6.49
C ILE A 133 -12.78 3.68 6.83
N SER A 134 -12.12 4.62 7.49
CA SER A 134 -10.73 4.46 7.93
C SER A 134 -10.59 3.33 8.96
N ASP A 135 -11.56 3.21 9.88
CA ASP A 135 -11.61 2.15 10.86
C ASP A 135 -11.89 0.78 10.21
N LEU A 136 -12.86 0.72 9.28
CA LEU A 136 -13.13 -0.51 8.52
C LEU A 136 -11.91 -1.00 7.76
N ILE A 137 -11.17 -0.11 7.10
CA ILE A 137 -9.94 -0.48 6.38
C ILE A 137 -8.94 -1.11 7.34
N ARG A 138 -8.64 -0.48 8.47
CA ARG A 138 -7.75 -1.04 9.49
C ARG A 138 -8.24 -2.40 10.01
N TYR A 139 -9.54 -2.49 10.26
CA TYR A 139 -10.16 -3.73 10.71
C TYR A 139 -10.00 -4.87 9.70
N LEU A 140 -10.21 -4.59 8.40
CA LEU A 140 -10.07 -5.57 7.33
C LEU A 140 -8.61 -6.02 7.14
N HIS A 141 -7.63 -5.12 7.28
CA HIS A 141 -6.22 -5.52 7.25
C HIS A 141 -5.83 -6.41 8.42
N LYS A 142 -6.33 -6.12 9.60
CA LYS A 142 -6.03 -6.89 10.81
C LYS A 142 -6.72 -8.25 10.84
N ASN A 143 -7.97 -8.32 10.39
CA ASN A 143 -8.85 -9.48 10.58
C ASN A 143 -9.32 -10.09 9.25
N GLY A 144 -8.74 -9.69 8.11
CA GLY A 144 -9.21 -10.08 6.77
C GLY A 144 -9.22 -11.58 6.49
N ASN A 145 -8.38 -12.34 7.21
CA ASN A 145 -8.34 -13.81 7.14
C ASN A 145 -9.48 -14.50 7.94
N GLU A 146 -10.23 -13.76 8.74
CA GLU A 146 -11.36 -14.32 9.50
C GLU A 146 -12.58 -14.55 8.59
N ARG A 147 -13.41 -15.52 9.00
CA ARG A 147 -14.70 -15.77 8.36
C ARG A 147 -15.67 -14.63 8.64
N ALA A 148 -16.50 -14.33 7.66
CA ALA A 148 -17.59 -13.34 7.80
C ALA A 148 -17.14 -11.99 8.39
N VAL A 149 -15.86 -11.60 8.20
CA VAL A 149 -15.23 -10.40 8.79
C VAL A 149 -16.05 -9.12 8.60
N LEU A 150 -16.65 -8.90 7.42
CA LEU A 150 -17.52 -7.74 7.15
C LEU A 150 -18.81 -7.78 7.97
N THR A 151 -19.42 -8.96 8.09
CA THR A 151 -20.65 -9.14 8.89
C THR A 151 -20.35 -8.88 10.36
N HIS A 152 -19.23 -9.40 10.86
CA HIS A 152 -18.80 -9.19 12.24
C HIS A 152 -18.54 -7.71 12.52
N TYR A 153 -17.82 -7.01 11.63
CA TYR A 153 -17.62 -5.56 11.75
C TYR A 153 -18.95 -4.81 11.82
N CYS A 154 -19.87 -5.12 10.91
CA CYS A 154 -21.18 -4.47 10.88
C CYS A 154 -21.98 -4.70 12.17
N GLN A 155 -21.97 -5.91 12.72
CA GLN A 155 -22.64 -6.25 13.98
C GLN A 155 -22.03 -5.50 15.16
N THR A 156 -20.68 -5.49 15.26
CA THR A 156 -19.97 -4.84 16.37
C THR A 156 -20.21 -3.33 16.40
N HIS A 157 -20.31 -2.71 15.24
CA HIS A 157 -20.48 -1.25 15.11
C HIS A 157 -21.93 -0.82 14.85
N HIS A 158 -22.89 -1.74 14.92
CA HIS A 158 -24.33 -1.48 14.71
C HIS A 158 -24.64 -0.88 13.33
N TYR A 159 -23.88 -1.26 12.28
CA TYR A 159 -24.15 -0.84 10.91
C TYR A 159 -24.83 -1.94 10.09
N SER A 160 -25.65 -1.56 9.11
CA SER A 160 -26.09 -2.50 8.09
C SER A 160 -24.99 -2.73 7.04
N LEU A 161 -24.88 -3.96 6.54
CA LEU A 161 -23.90 -4.30 5.49
C LEU A 161 -24.12 -3.46 4.24
N SER A 162 -25.37 -3.18 3.88
CA SER A 162 -25.72 -2.33 2.74
C SER A 162 -25.26 -0.88 2.91
N TYR A 163 -25.39 -0.33 4.10
CA TYR A 163 -24.91 1.01 4.45
C TYR A 163 -23.38 1.08 4.31
N VAL A 164 -22.68 0.16 4.97
CA VAL A 164 -21.21 0.08 4.91
C VAL A 164 -20.72 -0.07 3.48
N SER A 165 -21.28 -1.01 2.71
CA SER A 165 -20.89 -1.25 1.31
C SER A 165 -21.11 -0.02 0.43
N ARG A 166 -22.23 0.69 0.59
CA ARG A 166 -22.52 1.92 -0.16
C ARG A 166 -21.53 3.02 0.20
N ARG A 167 -21.31 3.28 1.50
CA ARG A 167 -20.39 4.31 1.96
C ARG A 167 -18.96 3.99 1.54
N PHE A 168 -18.53 2.76 1.73
CA PHE A 168 -17.22 2.30 1.30
C PHE A 168 -17.00 2.52 -0.19
N ARG A 169 -18.00 2.17 -1.02
CA ARG A 169 -17.92 2.39 -2.48
C ARG A 169 -17.91 3.88 -2.85
N GLN A 170 -18.67 4.71 -2.16
CA GLN A 170 -18.66 6.17 -2.39
C GLN A 170 -17.29 6.79 -2.10
N GLU A 171 -16.63 6.33 -1.04
CA GLU A 171 -15.34 6.88 -0.62
C GLU A 171 -14.15 6.25 -1.37
N THR A 172 -14.21 4.95 -1.69
CA THR A 172 -13.06 4.18 -2.21
C THR A 172 -13.19 3.77 -3.68
N GLY A 173 -14.39 3.89 -4.26
CA GLY A 173 -14.68 3.46 -5.63
C GLY A 173 -14.99 1.97 -5.78
N MET A 174 -14.68 1.13 -4.79
CA MET A 174 -14.92 -0.31 -4.79
C MET A 174 -15.77 -0.73 -3.58
N THR A 175 -16.41 -1.89 -3.66
CA THR A 175 -17.15 -2.41 -2.51
C THR A 175 -16.17 -2.91 -1.42
N ALA A 176 -16.62 -2.91 -0.16
CA ALA A 176 -15.83 -3.47 0.95
C ALA A 176 -15.45 -4.95 0.71
N LEU A 177 -16.32 -5.72 0.05
CA LEU A 177 -16.03 -7.11 -0.34
C LEU A 177 -14.94 -7.20 -1.42
N GLN A 178 -14.95 -6.33 -2.41
CA GLN A 178 -13.88 -6.27 -3.42
C GLN A 178 -12.53 -5.90 -2.77
N TYR A 179 -12.56 -4.99 -1.82
CA TYR A 179 -11.38 -4.61 -1.06
C TYR A 179 -10.86 -5.76 -0.19
N LEU A 180 -11.75 -6.47 0.49
CA LEU A 180 -11.40 -7.68 1.26
C LEU A 180 -10.77 -8.76 0.36
N HIS A 181 -11.34 -9.01 -0.83
CA HIS A 181 -10.74 -9.93 -1.78
C HIS A 181 -9.33 -9.50 -2.18
N LYS A 182 -9.11 -8.19 -2.38
CA LYS A 182 -7.77 -7.67 -2.70
C LYS A 182 -6.78 -7.99 -1.58
N ILE A 183 -7.09 -7.66 -0.33
CA ILE A 183 -6.23 -7.97 0.83
C ILE A 183 -5.87 -9.46 0.85
N ARG A 184 -6.86 -10.34 0.72
CA ARG A 184 -6.66 -11.79 0.77
C ARG A 184 -5.78 -12.31 -0.37
N ILE A 185 -5.97 -11.79 -1.56
CA ILE A 185 -5.16 -12.16 -2.73
C ILE A 185 -3.72 -11.70 -2.55
N ASP A 186 -3.50 -10.47 -2.10
CA ASP A 186 -2.17 -9.94 -1.84
C ASP A 186 -1.42 -10.79 -0.79
N GLN A 187 -2.06 -11.12 0.33
CA GLN A 187 -1.53 -12.05 1.34
C GLN A 187 -1.24 -13.44 0.77
N SER A 188 -2.11 -13.96 -0.09
CA SER A 188 -1.91 -15.27 -0.72
C SER A 188 -0.71 -15.30 -1.66
N CYS A 189 -0.37 -14.19 -2.32
CA CYS A 189 0.82 -14.08 -3.15
C CYS A 189 2.11 -14.29 -2.35
N ALA A 190 2.23 -13.69 -1.16
CA ALA A 190 3.36 -13.91 -0.26
C ALA A 190 3.48 -15.38 0.17
N LEU A 191 2.35 -16.02 0.53
CA LEU A 191 2.32 -17.43 0.91
C LEU A 191 2.64 -18.37 -0.26
N LEU A 192 2.27 -18.02 -1.48
CA LEU A 192 2.57 -18.79 -2.68
C LEU A 192 4.08 -18.84 -3.00
N VAL A 193 4.80 -17.78 -2.68
CA VAL A 193 6.25 -17.65 -2.94
C VAL A 193 7.07 -18.30 -1.82
N GLY A 194 6.72 -18.07 -0.56
CA GLY A 194 7.52 -18.42 0.61
C GLY A 194 7.22 -19.78 1.24
N ASN A 195 6.14 -20.48 0.83
CA ASN A 195 5.62 -21.64 1.55
C ASN A 195 5.39 -22.87 0.68
N ARG A 196 5.53 -24.07 1.32
CA ARG A 196 5.17 -25.36 0.71
C ARG A 196 3.69 -25.73 0.87
N LEU A 197 2.86 -24.82 1.39
CA LEU A 197 1.44 -25.04 1.57
C LEU A 197 0.74 -25.35 0.23
N SER A 198 -0.23 -26.23 0.26
CA SER A 198 -1.11 -26.49 -0.90
C SER A 198 -1.97 -25.25 -1.20
N ILE A 199 -2.53 -25.18 -2.39
CA ILE A 199 -3.45 -24.08 -2.77
C ILE A 199 -4.67 -24.03 -1.85
N ALA A 200 -5.15 -25.19 -1.39
CA ALA A 200 -6.28 -25.27 -0.46
C ALA A 200 -5.91 -24.72 0.94
N GLU A 201 -4.74 -25.06 1.46
CA GLU A 201 -4.25 -24.54 2.74
C GLU A 201 -4.03 -23.03 2.68
N ILE A 202 -3.49 -22.51 1.57
CA ILE A 202 -3.35 -21.05 1.37
C ILE A 202 -4.71 -20.37 1.33
N ALA A 203 -5.67 -20.93 0.57
CA ALA A 203 -7.03 -20.41 0.53
C ALA A 203 -7.64 -20.29 1.93
N GLN A 204 -7.50 -21.33 2.75
CA GLN A 204 -7.95 -21.33 4.14
C GLN A 204 -7.21 -20.28 4.99
N ALA A 205 -5.89 -20.21 4.88
CA ALA A 205 -5.06 -19.29 5.65
C ALA A 205 -5.42 -17.80 5.40
N VAL A 206 -5.84 -17.47 4.17
CA VAL A 206 -6.26 -16.11 3.82
C VAL A 206 -7.77 -15.87 3.92
N GLY A 207 -8.53 -16.82 4.51
CA GLY A 207 -9.94 -16.66 4.86
C GLY A 207 -10.97 -17.08 3.81
N TYR A 208 -10.60 -17.90 2.81
CA TYR A 208 -11.56 -18.53 1.90
C TYR A 208 -11.92 -19.93 2.41
N GLU A 209 -13.21 -20.26 2.37
CA GLU A 209 -13.70 -21.61 2.72
C GLU A 209 -13.55 -22.58 1.55
N ASP A 210 -13.64 -22.08 0.33
CA ASP A 210 -13.58 -22.85 -0.90
C ASP A 210 -12.36 -22.48 -1.73
N ALA A 211 -11.47 -23.45 -1.95
CA ALA A 211 -10.26 -23.28 -2.72
C ALA A 211 -10.52 -23.04 -4.23
N LYS A 212 -11.65 -23.53 -4.75
CA LYS A 212 -12.05 -23.30 -6.14
C LYS A 212 -12.48 -21.83 -6.28
N TYR A 213 -13.33 -21.35 -5.40
CA TYR A 213 -13.75 -19.95 -5.38
C TYR A 213 -12.55 -19.01 -5.19
N PHE A 214 -11.64 -19.34 -4.27
CA PHE A 214 -10.37 -18.62 -4.13
C PHE A 214 -9.61 -18.55 -5.48
N SER A 215 -9.44 -19.68 -6.16
CA SER A 215 -8.69 -19.75 -7.41
C SER A 215 -9.35 -18.95 -8.53
N GLU A 216 -10.68 -18.88 -8.55
CA GLU A 216 -11.45 -18.05 -9.51
C GLU A 216 -11.25 -16.56 -9.23
N ILE A 217 -11.32 -16.15 -7.96
CA ILE A 217 -11.05 -14.75 -7.56
C ILE A 217 -9.61 -14.37 -7.89
N PHE A 218 -8.65 -15.21 -7.52
CA PHE A 218 -7.24 -15.01 -7.80
C PHE A 218 -6.99 -14.82 -9.30
N LYS A 219 -7.52 -15.73 -10.14
CA LYS A 219 -7.39 -15.64 -11.60
C LYS A 219 -8.03 -14.38 -12.16
N ARG A 220 -9.21 -13.99 -11.65
CA ARG A 220 -9.92 -12.77 -12.07
C ARG A 220 -9.13 -11.51 -11.75
N MET A 221 -8.42 -11.48 -10.62
CA MET A 221 -7.68 -10.31 -10.16
C MET A 221 -6.28 -10.20 -10.77
N LEU A 222 -5.58 -11.32 -10.94
CA LEU A 222 -4.18 -11.35 -11.39
C LEU A 222 -3.98 -11.93 -12.79
N GLY A 223 -5.06 -12.34 -13.49
CA GLY A 223 -5.00 -12.87 -14.85
C GLY A 223 -4.48 -14.33 -14.94
N MET A 224 -4.00 -14.92 -13.84
CA MET A 224 -3.42 -16.25 -13.81
C MET A 224 -3.86 -17.05 -12.57
N THR A 225 -3.76 -18.38 -12.62
CA THR A 225 -4.10 -19.22 -11.47
C THR A 225 -3.04 -19.17 -10.37
N PRO A 226 -3.41 -19.45 -9.09
CA PRO A 226 -2.44 -19.50 -7.99
C PRO A 226 -1.25 -20.43 -8.26
N GLY A 227 -1.50 -21.60 -8.87
CA GLY A 227 -0.45 -22.55 -9.23
C GLY A 227 0.49 -22.03 -10.33
N ALA A 228 -0.04 -21.27 -11.30
CA ALA A 228 0.78 -20.62 -12.33
C ALA A 228 1.65 -19.50 -11.71
N TYR A 229 1.07 -18.70 -10.83
CA TYR A 229 1.79 -17.65 -10.09
C TYR A 229 2.94 -18.24 -9.27
N ARG A 230 2.71 -19.31 -8.51
CA ARG A 230 3.75 -20.00 -7.74
C ARG A 230 4.91 -20.45 -8.64
N ARG A 231 4.63 -21.10 -9.75
CA ARG A 231 5.69 -21.57 -10.68
C ARG A 231 6.50 -20.42 -11.27
N MET A 232 5.84 -19.32 -11.60
CA MET A 232 6.52 -18.14 -12.14
C MET A 232 7.45 -17.50 -11.09
N ALA A 233 6.96 -17.29 -9.87
CA ALA A 233 7.71 -16.68 -8.78
C ALA A 233 8.91 -17.56 -8.34
N THR A 234 8.73 -18.89 -8.28
CA THR A 234 9.83 -19.81 -7.94
C THR A 234 10.93 -19.81 -8.99
N LYS A 235 10.59 -19.67 -10.28
CA LYS A 235 11.61 -19.57 -11.35
C LYS A 235 12.42 -18.28 -11.23
N GLN A 236 11.83 -17.16 -10.87
CA GLN A 236 12.57 -15.89 -10.69
C GLN A 236 13.56 -15.93 -9.53
N LEU A 237 13.25 -16.65 -8.45
CA LEU A 237 14.16 -16.82 -7.31
C LEU A 237 15.35 -17.77 -7.60
N THR A 238 15.27 -18.60 -8.63
CA THR A 238 16.35 -19.55 -9.00
C THR A 238 17.40 -18.89 -9.93
N PHE A 239 17.12 -17.70 -10.47
CA PHE A 239 18.02 -16.95 -11.37
C PHE A 239 18.60 -15.68 -10.73
N ALA A 240 18.35 -15.39 -9.45
CA ALA A 240 18.92 -14.30 -8.68
C ALA A 240 19.95 -14.82 -7.66
#